data_0cd79ee2e873cc169d193e36cb24da5c
#
_entry.id   0cd79ee2e873cc169d193e36cb24da5c
#
_cell.length_a   1.000
_cell.length_b   1.000
_cell.length_c   1.000
_cell.angle_alpha   90.00
_cell.angle_beta   90.00
_cell.angle_gamma   90.00
#
_symmetry.space_group_name_H-M   'P 1'
#
loop_
_entity.id
_entity.type
_entity.pdbx_description
1 polymer ?
#
loop_
_entity_poly.entity_id
_entity_poly.type
_entity_poly.pdbx_seq_one_letter_code
_entity_poly.pdbx_strand_id
1 'polypeptide(L)'
;MDGKRRAGYAAVSNFEIIEAKPLPPGTSAQLVELIALTRALELGKGKRIAIYTDSKYAFLVLHTHAAIWKERGHLTTRGSPIKYGDQTLRLLEAVHLPTEVSVSHCKGHQKGSREVARGNQTANQAAKRAALQNNDLIGVATLVPKTNLPETPSYTEGETLKAKSEGFQEDNTGWFQKEGLLFLAGNL
;
A
#
# COMPACT_ATOMS: atom_id res chain seq x y z
N MET A 1 -24.24 -0.28 8.20
CA MET A 1 -22.79 -0.11 8.44
C MET A 1 -22.15 -1.50 8.36
N ASP A 2 -21.41 -1.75 7.30
CA ASP A 2 -20.70 -3.03 7.15
C ASP A 2 -19.63 -3.15 8.24
N GLY A 3 -19.84 -4.01 9.23
CA GLY A 3 -18.93 -4.21 10.37
C GLY A 3 -17.57 -4.82 10.01
N LYS A 4 -17.14 -4.72 8.74
CA LYS A 4 -15.84 -5.23 8.28
C LYS A 4 -14.71 -4.35 8.77
N ARG A 5 -13.71 -4.99 9.38
CA ARG A 5 -12.49 -4.35 9.86
C ARG A 5 -11.77 -3.67 8.69
N ARG A 6 -11.48 -2.38 8.82
CA ARG A 6 -10.66 -1.64 7.85
C ARG A 6 -9.18 -1.96 8.06
N ALA A 7 -8.43 -2.00 6.97
CA ALA A 7 -7.02 -2.34 6.97
C ALA A 7 -6.23 -1.36 6.09
N GLY A 8 -4.97 -1.13 6.44
CA GLY A 8 -4.06 -0.30 5.68
C GLY A 8 -2.62 -0.58 6.11
N TYR A 9 -1.67 -0.24 5.25
CA TYR A 9 -0.24 -0.36 5.54
C TYR A 9 0.48 0.96 5.26
N ALA A 10 1.69 1.09 5.78
CA ALA A 10 2.58 2.20 5.48
C ALA A 10 4.05 1.75 5.49
N ALA A 11 4.84 2.39 4.64
CA ALA A 11 6.30 2.36 4.65
C ALA A 11 6.83 3.78 4.94
N VAL A 12 7.77 3.89 5.86
CA VAL A 12 8.33 5.16 6.34
C VAL A 12 9.85 5.10 6.26
N SER A 13 10.49 6.17 5.81
CA SER A 13 11.94 6.35 5.84
C SER A 13 12.27 7.75 6.34
N ASN A 14 13.25 7.88 7.22
CA ASN A 14 13.65 9.16 7.82
C ASN A 14 12.46 9.96 8.40
N PHE A 15 11.51 9.26 9.02
CA PHE A 15 10.24 9.80 9.56
C PHE A 15 9.27 10.35 8.51
N GLU A 16 9.57 10.22 7.23
CA GLU A 16 8.68 10.58 6.12
C GLU A 16 7.92 9.36 5.62
N ILE A 17 6.65 9.56 5.28
CA ILE A 17 5.80 8.51 4.71
C ILE A 17 6.17 8.35 3.24
N ILE A 18 6.79 7.22 2.89
CA ILE A 18 7.13 6.90 1.50
C ILE A 18 5.90 6.34 0.78
N GLU A 19 5.14 5.49 1.45
CA GLU A 19 3.89 4.96 0.93
C GLU A 19 2.93 4.63 2.09
N ALA A 20 1.66 4.97 1.93
CA ALA A 20 0.59 4.53 2.83
C ALA A 20 -0.68 4.30 2.00
N LYS A 21 -1.25 3.08 2.07
CA LYS A 21 -2.43 2.72 1.27
C LYS A 21 -3.44 1.93 2.08
N PRO A 22 -4.74 2.11 1.80
CA PRO A 22 -5.78 1.23 2.31
C PRO A 22 -5.68 -0.15 1.66
N LEU A 23 -6.20 -1.15 2.36
CA LEU A 23 -6.36 -2.50 1.86
C LEU A 23 -7.84 -2.88 1.90
N PRO A 24 -8.26 -3.91 1.13
CA PRO A 24 -9.65 -4.36 1.11
C PRO A 24 -10.20 -4.61 2.52
N PRO A 25 -11.45 -4.21 2.80
CA PRO A 25 -12.09 -4.47 4.08
C PRO A 25 -12.07 -5.96 4.41
N GLY A 26 -11.79 -6.31 5.66
CA GLY A 26 -11.67 -7.71 6.08
C GLY A 26 -10.29 -8.34 5.89
N THR A 27 -9.32 -7.61 5.32
CA THR A 27 -7.92 -8.08 5.25
C THR A 27 -7.41 -8.37 6.66
N SER A 28 -6.86 -9.57 6.87
CA SER A 28 -6.35 -9.97 8.18
C SER A 28 -5.07 -9.21 8.56
N ALA A 29 -4.84 -9.00 9.85
CA ALA A 29 -3.64 -8.32 10.32
C ALA A 29 -2.35 -8.99 9.80
N GLN A 30 -2.27 -10.32 9.81
CA GLN A 30 -1.11 -11.06 9.30
C GLN A 30 -0.84 -10.78 7.81
N LEU A 31 -1.90 -10.70 7.00
CA LEU A 31 -1.75 -10.40 5.58
C LEU A 31 -1.32 -8.95 5.35
N VAL A 32 -1.85 -8.01 6.13
CA VAL A 32 -1.41 -6.60 6.11
C VAL A 32 0.08 -6.49 6.38
N GLU A 33 0.58 -7.19 7.39
CA GLU A 33 1.98 -7.18 7.80
C GLU A 33 2.90 -7.77 6.71
N LEU A 34 2.49 -8.87 6.07
CA LEU A 34 3.22 -9.43 4.92
C LEU A 34 3.26 -8.45 3.74
N ILE A 35 2.14 -7.81 3.43
CA ILE A 35 2.06 -6.81 2.36
C ILE A 35 2.97 -5.63 2.68
N ALA A 36 2.95 -5.11 3.90
CA ALA A 36 3.77 -3.98 4.32
C ALA A 36 5.28 -4.28 4.15
N LEU A 37 5.73 -5.45 4.61
CA LEU A 37 7.12 -5.87 4.47
C LEU A 37 7.52 -6.07 3.00
N THR A 38 6.66 -6.71 2.20
CA THR A 38 6.89 -6.89 0.76
C THR A 38 7.04 -5.54 0.06
N ARG A 39 6.15 -4.58 0.35
CA ARG A 39 6.21 -3.24 -0.25
C ARG A 39 7.46 -2.47 0.15
N ALA A 40 7.89 -2.57 1.42
CA ALA A 40 9.13 -1.95 1.87
C ALA A 40 10.34 -2.48 1.10
N LEU A 41 10.41 -3.78 0.83
CA LEU A 41 11.45 -4.40 0.01
C LEU A 41 11.40 -3.94 -1.46
N GLU A 42 10.21 -3.89 -2.06
CA GLU A 42 10.01 -3.41 -3.43
C GLU A 42 10.43 -1.93 -3.59
N LEU A 43 10.11 -1.07 -2.63
CA LEU A 43 10.52 0.34 -2.59
C LEU A 43 12.04 0.51 -2.39
N GLY A 44 12.67 -0.51 -1.82
CA GLY A 44 14.12 -0.58 -1.65
C GLY A 44 14.88 -1.14 -2.86
N LYS A 45 14.21 -1.43 -3.98
CA LYS A 45 14.84 -2.01 -5.18
C LYS A 45 16.09 -1.23 -5.59
N GLY A 46 17.20 -1.95 -5.78
CA GLY A 46 18.49 -1.38 -6.19
C GLY A 46 19.20 -0.55 -5.13
N LYS A 47 18.72 -0.55 -3.88
CA LYS A 47 19.30 0.23 -2.76
C LYS A 47 19.83 -0.69 -1.68
N ARG A 48 20.71 -0.15 -0.84
CA ARG A 48 21.10 -0.76 0.44
C ARG A 48 20.12 -0.26 1.49
N ILE A 49 19.37 -1.18 2.14
CA ILE A 49 18.31 -0.81 3.08
C ILE A 49 18.36 -1.63 4.37
N ALA A 50 17.98 -1.00 5.47
CA ALA A 50 17.66 -1.64 6.74
C ALA A 50 16.18 -1.45 7.03
N ILE A 51 15.43 -2.54 7.16
CA ILE A 51 13.99 -2.52 7.44
C ILE A 51 13.78 -2.93 8.90
N TYR A 52 12.96 -2.17 9.61
CA TYR A 52 12.49 -2.48 10.94
C TYR A 52 10.98 -2.77 10.87
N THR A 53 10.57 -3.90 11.41
CA THR A 53 9.16 -4.29 11.49
C THR A 53 8.81 -4.71 12.92
N ASP A 54 7.65 -4.32 13.42
CA ASP A 54 7.12 -4.80 14.69
C ASP A 54 6.28 -6.07 14.52
N SER A 55 6.10 -6.53 13.29
CA SER A 55 5.47 -7.80 12.99
C SER A 55 6.39 -8.98 13.19
N LYS A 56 6.25 -9.66 14.32
CA LYS A 56 6.94 -10.93 14.56
C LYS A 56 6.55 -11.98 13.52
N TYR A 57 5.29 -11.97 13.05
CA TYR A 57 4.81 -12.90 12.04
C TYR A 57 5.55 -12.72 10.71
N ALA A 58 5.54 -11.51 10.15
CA ALA A 58 6.21 -11.23 8.87
C ALA A 58 7.72 -11.50 8.95
N PHE A 59 8.36 -11.13 10.08
CA PHE A 59 9.77 -11.41 10.35
C PHE A 59 10.08 -12.92 10.34
N LEU A 60 9.28 -13.75 11.03
CA LEU A 60 9.47 -15.18 11.08
C LEU A 60 9.16 -15.85 9.74
N VAL A 61 8.15 -15.39 9.02
CA VAL A 61 7.88 -15.87 7.65
C VAL A 61 9.12 -15.70 6.79
N LEU A 62 9.72 -14.51 6.78
CA LEU A 62 10.90 -14.24 5.96
C LEU A 62 12.12 -15.08 6.38
N HIS A 63 12.44 -15.10 7.68
CA HIS A 63 13.71 -15.67 8.15
C HIS A 63 13.68 -17.18 8.43
N THR A 64 12.50 -17.74 8.71
CA THR A 64 12.41 -19.13 9.17
C THR A 64 11.52 -19.99 8.28
N HIS A 65 10.31 -19.51 7.99
CA HIS A 65 9.30 -20.36 7.37
C HIS A 65 9.42 -20.44 5.85
N ALA A 66 9.82 -19.35 5.21
CA ALA A 66 9.79 -19.24 3.78
C ALA A 66 10.70 -20.23 3.06
N ALA A 67 11.92 -20.44 3.57
CA ALA A 67 12.85 -21.45 3.03
C ALA A 67 12.27 -22.86 3.15
N ILE A 68 11.78 -23.21 4.34
CA ILE A 68 11.19 -24.53 4.63
C ILE A 68 9.95 -24.78 3.73
N TRP A 69 9.11 -23.77 3.56
CA TRP A 69 7.91 -23.89 2.73
C TRP A 69 8.24 -24.01 1.25
N LYS A 70 9.27 -23.31 0.78
CA LYS A 70 9.75 -23.43 -0.59
C LYS A 70 10.23 -24.85 -0.89
N GLU A 71 11.01 -25.45 0.01
CA GLU A 71 11.50 -26.82 -0.11
C GLU A 71 10.37 -27.86 -0.10
N ARG A 72 9.26 -27.58 0.61
CA ARG A 72 8.10 -28.48 0.74
C ARG A 72 7.01 -28.22 -0.32
N GLY A 73 7.29 -27.48 -1.37
CA GLY A 73 6.29 -27.17 -2.39
C GLY A 73 5.13 -26.30 -1.87
N HIS A 74 5.39 -25.41 -0.91
CA HIS A 74 4.42 -24.52 -0.27
C HIS A 74 3.31 -25.21 0.52
N LEU A 75 3.63 -26.34 1.12
CA LEU A 75 2.73 -27.08 1.99
C LEU A 75 3.15 -26.98 3.46
N THR A 76 2.16 -27.01 4.34
CA THR A 76 2.37 -27.16 5.78
C THR A 76 2.88 -28.58 6.09
N THR A 77 3.34 -28.82 7.32
CA THR A 77 3.72 -30.17 7.79
C THR A 77 2.57 -31.19 7.69
N ARG A 78 1.33 -30.73 7.59
CA ARG A 78 0.12 -31.55 7.44
C ARG A 78 -0.33 -31.71 5.98
N GLY A 79 0.46 -31.23 5.00
CA GLY A 79 0.13 -31.28 3.58
C GLY A 79 -0.93 -30.27 3.11
N SER A 80 -1.35 -29.35 3.97
CA SER A 80 -2.31 -28.30 3.58
C SER A 80 -1.60 -27.11 2.96
N PRO A 81 -2.23 -26.38 2.01
CA PRO A 81 -1.66 -25.15 1.48
C PRO A 81 -1.34 -24.12 2.57
N ILE A 82 -0.27 -23.38 2.39
CA ILE A 82 0.13 -22.33 3.33
C ILE A 82 -0.85 -21.16 3.25
N LYS A 83 -1.30 -20.70 4.41
CA LYS A 83 -2.09 -19.50 4.48
C LYS A 83 -1.28 -18.32 3.92
N TYR A 84 -1.84 -17.59 2.95
CA TYR A 84 -1.19 -16.50 2.23
C TYR A 84 0.03 -16.91 1.39
N GLY A 85 -0.01 -18.10 0.77
CA GLY A 85 1.07 -18.65 -0.05
C GLY A 85 1.55 -17.67 -1.13
N ASP A 86 0.65 -17.11 -1.94
CA ASP A 86 0.99 -16.15 -3.00
C ASP A 86 1.70 -14.90 -2.45
N GLN A 87 1.22 -14.35 -1.32
CA GLN A 87 1.87 -13.21 -0.70
C GLN A 87 3.24 -13.57 -0.11
N THR A 88 3.40 -14.80 0.39
CA THR A 88 4.68 -15.32 0.87
C THR A 88 5.68 -15.47 -0.27
N LEU A 89 5.24 -15.99 -1.42
CA LEU A 89 6.08 -16.06 -2.64
C LEU A 89 6.54 -14.69 -3.07
N ARG A 90 5.61 -13.74 -3.17
CA ARG A 90 5.93 -12.36 -3.51
C ARG A 90 6.93 -11.72 -2.54
N LEU A 91 6.83 -12.02 -1.24
CA LEU A 91 7.78 -11.58 -0.23
C LEU A 91 9.19 -12.14 -0.50
N LEU A 92 9.27 -13.44 -0.86
CA LEU A 92 10.54 -14.11 -1.19
C LEU A 92 11.18 -13.58 -2.47
N GLU A 93 10.39 -13.20 -3.45
CA GLU A 93 10.89 -12.54 -4.66
C GLU A 93 11.38 -11.11 -4.33
N ALA A 94 10.61 -10.38 -3.52
CA ALA A 94 10.92 -9.00 -3.17
C ALA A 94 12.21 -8.86 -2.35
N VAL A 95 12.60 -9.86 -1.55
CA VAL A 95 13.83 -9.79 -0.74
C VAL A 95 15.11 -9.72 -1.58
N HIS A 96 15.06 -10.11 -2.83
CA HIS A 96 16.18 -10.05 -3.77
C HIS A 96 16.25 -8.73 -4.56
N LEU A 97 15.29 -7.83 -4.41
CA LEU A 97 15.24 -6.57 -5.16
C LEU A 97 16.24 -5.51 -4.65
N PRO A 98 16.45 -5.33 -3.34
CA PRO A 98 17.51 -4.47 -2.83
C PRO A 98 18.90 -5.04 -3.18
N THR A 99 19.91 -4.17 -3.31
CA THR A 99 21.31 -4.61 -3.47
C THR A 99 21.86 -5.24 -2.19
N GLU A 100 21.46 -4.68 -1.05
CA GLU A 100 21.73 -5.25 0.27
C GLU A 100 20.52 -4.99 1.16
N VAL A 101 20.13 -5.96 1.97
CA VAL A 101 18.99 -5.83 2.88
C VAL A 101 19.26 -6.43 4.25
N SER A 102 18.88 -5.70 5.28
CA SER A 102 18.77 -6.20 6.65
C SER A 102 17.34 -6.00 7.12
N VAL A 103 16.71 -7.06 7.63
CA VAL A 103 15.37 -6.98 8.23
C VAL A 103 15.49 -7.33 9.71
N SER A 104 15.04 -6.42 10.56
CA SER A 104 15.12 -6.55 12.02
C SER A 104 13.74 -6.44 12.65
N HIS A 105 13.47 -7.28 13.65
CA HIS A 105 12.26 -7.18 14.45
C HIS A 105 12.46 -6.15 15.57
N CYS A 106 11.56 -5.18 15.67
CA CYS A 106 11.49 -4.23 16.78
C CYS A 106 10.23 -4.45 17.62
N LYS A 107 10.25 -4.04 18.89
CA LYS A 107 9.06 -4.11 19.72
C LYS A 107 8.04 -3.06 19.27
N GLY A 108 6.80 -3.47 19.07
CA GLY A 108 5.69 -2.56 18.82
C GLY A 108 5.38 -1.67 20.03
N HIS A 109 4.76 -0.52 19.77
CA HIS A 109 4.27 0.42 20.79
C HIS A 109 5.31 0.91 21.82
N GLN A 110 6.59 0.93 21.47
CA GLN A 110 7.61 1.51 22.35
C GLN A 110 7.39 3.01 22.49
N LYS A 111 7.28 3.48 23.73
CA LYS A 111 7.39 4.89 24.07
C LYS A 111 8.88 5.20 24.21
N GLY A 112 9.44 6.02 23.34
CA GLY A 112 10.85 6.40 23.43
C GLY A 112 11.30 7.30 22.29
N SER A 113 12.39 8.01 22.54
CA SER A 113 13.01 8.93 21.60
C SER A 113 13.91 8.24 20.57
N ARG A 114 14.09 6.92 20.66
CA ARG A 114 14.93 6.16 19.74
C ARG A 114 14.36 6.23 18.33
N GLU A 115 15.22 6.41 17.36
CA GLU A 115 14.87 6.57 15.95
C GLU A 115 13.94 5.47 15.42
N VAL A 116 14.25 4.20 15.70
CA VAL A 116 13.43 3.05 15.29
C VAL A 116 12.02 3.10 15.92
N ALA A 117 11.92 3.48 17.20
CA ALA A 117 10.62 3.58 17.89
C ALA A 117 9.75 4.70 17.28
N ARG A 118 10.36 5.84 16.97
CA ARG A 118 9.67 6.97 16.30
C ARG A 118 9.23 6.59 14.88
N GLY A 119 10.10 5.96 14.10
CA GLY A 119 9.79 5.49 12.75
C GLY A 119 8.61 4.50 12.76
N ASN A 120 8.63 3.52 13.67
CA ASN A 120 7.54 2.55 13.82
C ASN A 120 6.22 3.21 14.27
N GLN A 121 6.29 4.20 15.16
CA GLN A 121 5.10 4.96 15.57
C GLN A 121 4.51 5.75 14.39
N THR A 122 5.35 6.38 13.58
CA THR A 122 4.91 7.11 12.37
C THR A 122 4.27 6.15 11.37
N ALA A 123 4.87 4.99 11.11
CA ALA A 123 4.32 3.97 10.22
C ALA A 123 2.95 3.47 10.71
N ASN A 124 2.81 3.17 12.00
CA ASN A 124 1.54 2.73 12.59
C ASN A 124 0.43 3.79 12.49
N GLN A 125 0.77 5.07 12.70
CA GLN A 125 -0.19 6.17 12.55
C GLN A 125 -0.59 6.36 11.08
N ALA A 126 0.36 6.30 10.15
CA ALA A 126 0.11 6.42 8.72
C ALA A 126 -0.77 5.26 8.21
N ALA A 127 -0.48 4.02 8.62
CA ALA A 127 -1.27 2.85 8.27
C ALA A 127 -2.73 2.95 8.80
N LYS A 128 -2.92 3.44 10.03
CA LYS A 128 -4.26 3.70 10.59
C LYS A 128 -5.02 4.76 9.80
N ARG A 129 -4.36 5.86 9.44
CA ARG A 129 -4.96 6.92 8.60
C ARG A 129 -5.34 6.37 7.24
N ALA A 130 -4.46 5.60 6.59
CA ALA A 130 -4.74 4.97 5.31
C ALA A 130 -5.95 4.00 5.41
N ALA A 131 -6.05 3.21 6.47
CA ALA A 131 -7.19 2.32 6.70
C ALA A 131 -8.52 3.06 6.86
N LEU A 132 -8.49 4.33 7.31
CA LEU A 132 -9.68 5.16 7.49
C LEU A 132 -10.02 5.97 6.24
N GLN A 133 -9.13 6.06 5.26
CA GLN A 133 -9.43 6.69 3.98
C GLN A 133 -10.53 5.84 3.33
N ASN A 134 -11.71 6.44 3.24
CA ASN A 134 -12.82 5.83 2.54
C ASN A 134 -12.45 5.69 1.07
N ASN A 135 -12.56 4.47 0.54
CA ASN A 135 -12.70 4.27 -0.90
C ASN A 135 -14.02 4.86 -1.46
N ASP A 136 -14.78 5.61 -0.66
CA ASP A 136 -15.96 6.36 -1.11
C ASP A 136 -15.58 7.59 -1.95
N LEU A 137 -14.29 7.94 -2.02
CA LEU A 137 -13.72 8.74 -3.09
C LEU A 137 -13.22 7.80 -4.20
N ILE A 138 -14.12 6.97 -4.72
CA ILE A 138 -13.99 6.45 -6.08
C ILE A 138 -14.56 7.49 -7.04
N GLY A 139 -13.96 8.67 -7.01
CA GLY A 139 -13.51 9.28 -8.20
C GLY A 139 -12.12 8.71 -8.43
N VAL A 140 -12.04 7.56 -9.06
CA VAL A 140 -10.78 6.97 -9.45
C VAL A 140 -10.17 7.94 -10.44
N ALA A 141 -9.19 8.74 -10.00
CA ALA A 141 -8.21 9.28 -10.92
C ALA A 141 -7.37 8.09 -11.40
N THR A 142 -7.97 7.27 -12.25
CA THR A 142 -7.22 6.33 -13.05
C THR A 142 -6.35 7.21 -13.91
N LEU A 143 -5.03 7.13 -13.76
CA LEU A 143 -4.10 7.67 -14.74
C LEU A 143 -4.32 6.85 -16.02
N VAL A 144 -5.35 7.21 -16.77
CA VAL A 144 -5.52 6.72 -18.14
C VAL A 144 -4.38 7.34 -18.93
N PRO A 145 -3.56 6.54 -19.63
CA PRO A 145 -2.54 7.11 -20.51
C PRO A 145 -3.19 8.15 -21.41
N LYS A 146 -2.57 9.32 -21.54
CA LYS A 146 -3.06 10.46 -22.33
C LYS A 146 -3.48 10.10 -23.76
N THR A 147 -3.02 8.96 -24.27
CA THR A 147 -3.26 8.45 -25.62
C THR A 147 -4.69 7.97 -25.90
N ASN A 148 -5.53 7.76 -24.85
CA ASN A 148 -6.88 7.22 -25.00
C ASN A 148 -7.99 8.18 -24.54
N LEU A 149 -7.65 9.44 -24.20
CA LEU A 149 -8.65 10.45 -23.89
C LEU A 149 -9.18 11.05 -25.21
N PRO A 150 -10.50 11.31 -25.33
CA PRO A 150 -11.06 12.03 -26.48
C PRO A 150 -10.43 13.43 -26.55
N GLU A 151 -10.31 13.99 -27.75
CA GLU A 151 -9.74 15.34 -27.94
C GLU A 151 -10.55 16.41 -27.18
N THR A 152 -11.84 16.21 -27.05
CA THR A 152 -12.74 17.09 -26.29
C THR A 152 -13.57 16.26 -25.31
N PRO A 153 -13.68 16.72 -24.05
CA PRO A 153 -14.51 16.06 -23.05
C PRO A 153 -15.99 16.32 -23.29
N SER A 154 -16.84 15.42 -22.82
CA SER A 154 -18.29 15.60 -22.78
C SER A 154 -18.77 15.49 -21.34
N TYR A 155 -19.13 16.61 -20.71
CA TYR A 155 -19.66 16.66 -19.35
C TYR A 155 -21.14 17.00 -19.36
N THR A 156 -21.92 16.39 -18.50
CA THR A 156 -23.27 16.81 -18.17
C THR A 156 -23.24 18.05 -17.28
N GLU A 157 -24.37 18.79 -17.18
CA GLU A 157 -24.46 19.93 -16.27
C GLU A 157 -24.15 19.58 -14.82
N GLY A 158 -24.61 18.40 -14.36
CA GLY A 158 -24.32 17.91 -13.01
C GLY A 158 -22.84 17.63 -12.76
N GLU A 159 -22.14 17.08 -13.74
CA GLU A 159 -20.69 16.81 -13.66
C GLU A 159 -19.88 18.10 -13.69
N THR A 160 -20.29 19.06 -14.51
CA THR A 160 -19.68 20.39 -14.54
C THR A 160 -19.84 21.13 -13.21
N LEU A 161 -21.01 21.09 -12.60
CA LEU A 161 -21.24 21.66 -11.27
C LEU A 161 -20.41 20.96 -10.20
N LYS A 162 -20.31 19.64 -10.26
CA LYS A 162 -19.51 18.85 -9.33
C LYS A 162 -18.02 19.18 -9.46
N ALA A 163 -17.47 19.18 -10.68
CA ALA A 163 -16.08 19.53 -10.92
C ALA A 163 -15.73 20.91 -10.35
N LYS A 164 -16.59 21.93 -10.62
CA LYS A 164 -16.41 23.29 -10.10
C LYS A 164 -16.51 23.36 -8.58
N SER A 165 -17.45 22.63 -7.96
CA SER A 165 -17.59 22.59 -6.50
C SER A 165 -16.39 21.94 -5.80
N GLU A 166 -15.70 21.02 -6.47
CA GLU A 166 -14.48 20.35 -5.99
C GLU A 166 -13.20 21.14 -6.29
N GLY A 167 -13.32 22.31 -6.94
CA GLY A 167 -12.22 23.23 -7.21
C GLY A 167 -11.41 22.89 -8.47
N PHE A 168 -11.98 22.12 -9.39
CA PHE A 168 -11.40 21.93 -10.72
C PHE A 168 -11.67 23.15 -11.59
N GLN A 169 -10.72 23.51 -12.43
CA GLN A 169 -10.81 24.61 -13.41
C GLN A 169 -10.84 24.03 -14.82
N GLU A 170 -11.70 24.61 -15.65
CA GLU A 170 -11.80 24.23 -17.06
C GLU A 170 -10.62 24.83 -17.84
N ASP A 171 -9.91 23.99 -18.62
CA ASP A 171 -8.83 24.44 -19.49
C ASP A 171 -9.33 24.83 -20.88
N ASN A 172 -8.42 25.29 -21.76
CA ASN A 172 -8.73 25.71 -23.11
C ASN A 172 -9.26 24.62 -24.05
N THR A 173 -9.20 23.36 -23.61
CA THR A 173 -9.68 22.18 -24.35
C THR A 173 -11.00 21.64 -23.80
N GLY A 174 -11.55 22.31 -22.76
CA GLY A 174 -12.79 21.94 -22.09
C GLY A 174 -12.61 20.89 -20.99
N TRP A 175 -11.37 20.48 -20.67
CA TRP A 175 -11.11 19.56 -19.58
C TRP A 175 -11.06 20.28 -18.23
N PHE A 176 -11.70 19.68 -17.22
CA PHE A 176 -11.57 20.14 -15.83
C PHE A 176 -10.30 19.58 -15.19
N GLN A 177 -9.39 20.47 -14.75
CA GLN A 177 -8.09 20.13 -14.16
C GLN A 177 -7.91 20.77 -12.78
N LYS A 178 -7.21 20.03 -11.88
CA LYS A 178 -6.77 20.52 -10.58
C LYS A 178 -5.46 19.82 -10.21
N GLU A 179 -4.37 20.61 -10.01
CA GLU A 179 -3.07 20.08 -9.58
C GLU A 179 -2.54 18.91 -10.44
N GLY A 180 -2.75 18.98 -11.78
CA GLY A 180 -2.33 17.93 -12.71
C GLY A 180 -3.27 16.71 -12.79
N LEU A 181 -4.40 16.74 -12.11
CA LEU A 181 -5.47 15.74 -12.19
C LEU A 181 -6.55 16.19 -13.16
N LEU A 182 -7.06 15.26 -13.98
CA LEU A 182 -8.22 15.49 -14.85
C LEU A 182 -9.48 14.97 -14.16
N PHE A 183 -10.57 15.74 -14.23
CA PHE A 183 -11.89 15.27 -13.85
C PHE A 183 -12.46 14.42 -14.98
N LEU A 184 -12.79 13.15 -14.69
CA LEU A 184 -13.38 12.21 -15.66
C LEU A 184 -14.87 12.05 -15.35
N ALA A 185 -15.72 12.21 -16.38
CA ALA A 185 -17.15 11.95 -16.27
C ALA A 185 -17.45 10.48 -15.98
N GLY A 186 -18.44 10.20 -15.15
CA GLY A 186 -18.72 8.90 -14.58
C GLY A 186 -19.37 7.85 -15.48
N ASN A 187 -19.22 7.92 -16.80
CA ASN A 187 -19.70 6.93 -17.76
C ASN A 187 -18.62 6.64 -18.81
N LEU A 188 -17.71 5.77 -18.45
CA LEU A 188 -16.89 4.99 -19.39
C LEU A 188 -17.07 3.51 -19.11
#